data_5704672212b4b86ae3303ca450097778
#
_entry.id   5704672212b4b86ae3303ca450097778
#
_cell.length_a   1.000
_cell.length_b   1.000
_cell.length_c   1.000
_cell.angle_alpha   90.00
_cell.angle_beta   90.00
_cell.angle_gamma   90.00
#
_symmetry.space_group_name_H-M   'P 1'
#
loop_
_entity.id
_entity.type
_entity.pdbx_description
1 polymer ?
#
loop_
_entity_poly.entity_id
_entity_poly.type
_entity_poly.pdbx_seq_one_letter_code
_entity_poly.pdbx_strand_id
1 'polypeptide(L)'
;MEMTVRVAESWLIAQRAIQLAIVYFSRRNDLLITQPHEFDYGVDLLISVTQHGQLTGRLFGVQIKASRHLQIKPISEDKSEYKIKVAIPEVLKDLPFPLCMVAFNMENDDGYYRWILEPIVGPDDVNLSTNTRDVFKKLTKEELNIIVEQVNQWYEKRSKLC
;
A
#
# COMPACT_ATOMS: atom_id res chain seq x y z
N MET A 1 32.22 30.67 10.62
CA MET A 1 30.76 30.49 10.39
C MET A 1 30.48 28.99 10.18
N GLU A 2 29.85 28.37 11.13
CA GLU A 2 29.43 27.00 10.98
C GLU A 2 28.18 26.95 10.10
N MET A 3 28.31 26.28 8.95
CA MET A 3 27.13 26.01 8.13
C MET A 3 26.42 24.78 8.66
N THR A 4 25.26 24.98 9.27
CA THR A 4 24.44 23.91 9.78
C THR A 4 23.36 23.57 8.75
N VAL A 5 23.39 22.35 8.21
CA VAL A 5 22.32 21.88 7.33
C VAL A 5 21.25 21.23 8.21
N ARG A 6 20.03 21.77 8.17
CA ARG A 6 18.89 21.23 8.89
C ARG A 6 18.09 20.30 7.98
N VAL A 7 17.80 19.13 8.48
CA VAL A 7 16.90 18.17 7.82
C VAL A 7 15.52 18.29 8.46
N ALA A 8 14.48 18.45 7.66
CA ALA A 8 13.12 18.54 8.16
C ALA A 8 12.68 17.20 8.78
N GLU A 9 12.01 17.29 9.93
CA GLU A 9 11.48 16.10 10.62
C GLU A 9 10.58 15.26 9.73
N SER A 10 9.75 15.89 8.90
CA SER A 10 8.87 15.20 7.95
C SER A 10 9.64 14.31 6.97
N TRP A 11 10.85 14.70 6.60
CA TRP A 11 11.72 13.90 5.74
C TRP A 11 12.20 12.62 6.43
N LEU A 12 12.60 12.74 7.69
CA LEU A 12 13.05 11.60 8.48
C LEU A 12 11.92 10.61 8.72
N ILE A 13 10.72 11.12 8.98
CA ILE A 13 9.50 10.31 9.15
C ILE A 13 9.18 9.58 7.85
N ALA A 14 9.17 10.28 6.72
CA ALA A 14 8.87 9.69 5.42
C ALA A 14 9.88 8.60 5.05
N GLN A 15 11.16 8.85 5.26
CA GLN A 15 12.21 7.88 4.99
C GLN A 15 12.05 6.62 5.85
N ARG A 16 11.78 6.79 7.14
CA ARG A 16 11.58 5.67 8.05
C ARG A 16 10.34 4.86 7.68
N ALA A 17 9.25 5.53 7.30
CA ALA A 17 8.01 4.88 6.89
C ALA A 17 8.20 3.99 5.66
N ILE A 18 8.98 4.44 4.67
CA ILE A 18 9.32 3.62 3.50
C ILE A 18 10.07 2.35 3.93
N GLN A 19 11.04 2.48 4.82
CA GLN A 19 11.78 1.33 5.33
C GLN A 19 10.88 0.36 6.10
N LEU A 20 9.96 0.87 6.91
CA LEU A 20 8.97 0.04 7.59
C LEU A 20 8.10 -0.73 6.60
N ALA A 21 7.62 -0.06 5.56
CA ALA A 21 6.82 -0.72 4.53
C ALA A 21 7.60 -1.86 3.87
N ILE A 22 8.87 -1.63 3.54
CA ILE A 22 9.74 -2.67 2.96
C ILE A 22 9.87 -3.85 3.93
N VAL A 23 10.04 -3.59 5.22
CA VAL A 23 10.11 -4.64 6.24
C VAL A 23 8.81 -5.45 6.29
N TYR A 24 7.66 -4.78 6.28
CA TYR A 24 6.35 -5.46 6.31
C TYR A 24 6.14 -6.36 5.09
N PHE A 25 6.34 -5.82 3.89
CA PHE A 25 6.10 -6.57 2.65
C PHE A 25 7.17 -7.65 2.41
N SER A 26 8.40 -7.44 2.84
CA SER A 26 9.48 -8.43 2.68
C SER A 26 9.38 -9.63 3.62
N ARG A 27 8.39 -9.67 4.50
CA ARG A 27 8.05 -10.87 5.27
C ARG A 27 7.64 -12.03 4.37
N ARG A 28 7.12 -11.71 3.19
CA ARG A 28 6.86 -12.73 2.16
C ARG A 28 8.07 -12.87 1.26
N ASN A 29 8.37 -14.10 0.88
CA ASN A 29 9.51 -14.42 0.02
C ASN A 29 9.16 -14.44 -1.48
N ASP A 30 7.93 -14.06 -1.84
CA ASP A 30 7.44 -14.03 -3.22
C ASP A 30 7.17 -12.60 -3.73
N LEU A 31 7.64 -11.58 -3.02
CA LEU A 31 7.45 -10.18 -3.40
C LEU A 31 8.80 -9.52 -3.67
N LEU A 32 8.95 -8.99 -4.88
CA LEU A 32 10.08 -8.14 -5.25
C LEU A 32 9.66 -6.68 -5.11
N ILE A 33 10.34 -5.94 -4.24
CA ILE A 33 9.99 -4.57 -3.90
C ILE A 33 10.92 -3.62 -4.63
N THR A 34 10.36 -2.70 -5.39
CA THR A 34 11.10 -1.66 -6.11
C THR A 34 10.65 -0.29 -5.63
N GLN A 35 11.60 0.56 -5.32
CA GLN A 35 11.34 1.96 -4.98
C GLN A 35 11.58 2.81 -6.23
N PRO A 36 10.53 3.44 -6.81
CA PRO A 36 10.70 4.32 -7.96
C PRO A 36 11.50 5.57 -7.56
N HIS A 37 12.50 5.94 -8.35
CA HIS A 37 13.38 7.07 -8.03
C HIS A 37 12.97 8.41 -8.64
N GLU A 38 12.25 8.42 -9.76
CA GLU A 38 12.09 9.63 -10.55
C GLU A 38 10.67 10.15 -10.67
N PHE A 39 9.68 9.47 -10.13
CA PHE A 39 8.29 9.85 -10.35
C PHE A 39 7.54 9.97 -9.03
N ASP A 40 7.28 11.21 -8.66
CA ASP A 40 6.41 11.52 -7.53
C ASP A 40 4.95 11.52 -7.98
N TYR A 41 4.48 10.36 -8.47
CA TYR A 41 3.09 10.16 -8.82
C TYR A 41 2.27 9.60 -7.65
N GLY A 42 2.81 9.66 -6.44
CA GLY A 42 2.15 9.12 -5.26
C GLY A 42 2.30 7.61 -5.08
N VAL A 43 3.05 6.95 -5.95
CA VAL A 43 3.42 5.54 -5.78
C VAL A 43 4.82 5.47 -5.19
N ASP A 44 4.89 5.10 -3.92
CA ASP A 44 6.16 5.04 -3.20
C ASP A 44 6.90 3.73 -3.41
N LEU A 45 6.17 2.64 -3.57
CA LEU A 45 6.72 1.32 -3.85
C LEU A 45 5.94 0.64 -4.98
N LEU A 46 6.67 -0.08 -5.84
CA LEU A 46 6.11 -1.04 -6.79
C LEU A 46 6.47 -2.44 -6.32
N ILE A 47 5.48 -3.29 -6.16
CA ILE A 47 5.66 -4.64 -5.66
C ILE A 47 5.28 -5.61 -6.76
N SER A 48 6.25 -6.42 -7.18
CA SER A 48 6.06 -7.45 -8.18
C SER A 48 5.91 -8.81 -7.51
N VAL A 49 4.90 -9.57 -7.91
CA VAL A 49 4.68 -10.90 -7.39
C VAL A 49 5.54 -11.88 -8.20
N THR A 50 6.31 -12.69 -7.50
CA THR A 50 7.07 -13.77 -8.11
C THR A 50 6.36 -15.11 -7.89
N GLN A 51 6.65 -16.08 -8.73
CA GLN A 51 6.15 -17.44 -8.59
C GLN A 51 7.28 -18.40 -8.94
N HIS A 52 7.62 -19.30 -8.03
CA HIS A 52 8.75 -20.22 -8.20
C HIS A 52 10.06 -19.48 -8.54
N GLY A 53 10.29 -18.31 -7.89
CA GLY A 53 11.47 -17.50 -8.10
C GLY A 53 11.50 -16.71 -9.41
N GLN A 54 10.41 -16.71 -10.18
CA GLN A 54 10.33 -16.01 -11.46
C GLN A 54 9.31 -14.87 -11.40
N LEU A 55 9.61 -13.80 -12.14
CA LEU A 55 8.67 -12.67 -12.28
C LEU A 55 7.44 -13.11 -13.07
N THR A 56 6.27 -12.73 -12.60
CA THR A 56 4.99 -13.07 -13.23
C THR A 56 4.43 -11.94 -14.10
N GLY A 57 4.95 -10.74 -13.97
CA GLY A 57 4.34 -9.54 -14.53
C GLY A 57 3.19 -8.97 -13.70
N ARG A 58 2.80 -9.64 -12.62
CA ARG A 58 1.78 -9.16 -11.70
C ARG A 58 2.39 -8.16 -10.74
N LEU A 59 1.82 -6.96 -10.67
CA LEU A 59 2.33 -5.93 -9.78
C LEU A 59 1.20 -5.12 -9.15
N PHE A 60 1.50 -4.51 -8.03
CA PHE A 60 0.64 -3.52 -7.39
C PHE A 60 1.49 -2.40 -6.80
N GLY A 61 0.89 -1.22 -6.68
CA GLY A 61 1.54 -0.06 -6.09
C GLY A 61 1.20 0.11 -4.63
N VAL A 62 2.07 0.77 -3.90
CA VAL A 62 1.84 1.17 -2.51
C VAL A 62 2.15 2.65 -2.36
N GLN A 63 1.19 3.39 -1.81
CA GLN A 63 1.38 4.75 -1.35
C GLN A 63 1.54 4.74 0.17
N ILE A 64 2.53 5.46 0.67
CA ILE A 64 2.85 5.46 2.09
C ILE A 64 2.54 6.82 2.68
N LYS A 65 1.82 6.83 3.79
CA LYS A 65 1.56 7.99 4.62
C LYS A 65 2.02 7.69 6.04
N ALA A 66 2.59 8.68 6.71
CA ALA A 66 3.08 8.50 8.06
C ALA A 66 2.92 9.78 8.87
N SER A 67 2.62 9.61 10.14
CA SER A 67 2.52 10.72 11.10
C SER A 67 2.86 10.20 12.50
N ARG A 68 3.47 11.04 13.33
CA ARG A 68 3.63 10.74 14.75
C ARG A 68 2.32 10.75 15.50
N HIS A 69 1.35 11.52 14.99
CA HIS A 69 0.05 11.71 15.64
C HIS A 69 -1.08 11.31 14.71
N LEU A 70 -0.99 10.10 14.17
CA LEU A 70 -2.02 9.56 13.31
C LEU A 70 -3.29 9.31 14.13
N GLN A 71 -4.37 9.98 13.76
CA GLN A 71 -5.65 9.81 14.45
C GLN A 71 -6.35 8.56 13.93
N ILE A 72 -6.41 7.55 14.78
CA ILE A 72 -6.95 6.24 14.45
C ILE A 72 -8.14 5.96 15.38
N LYS A 73 -9.32 5.71 14.79
CA LYS A 73 -10.53 5.39 15.53
C LYS A 73 -11.05 4.02 15.11
N PRO A 74 -11.21 3.08 16.05
CA PRO A 74 -11.90 1.82 15.74
C PRO A 74 -13.37 2.11 15.34
N ILE A 75 -13.85 1.43 14.29
CA ILE A 75 -15.23 1.57 13.82
C ILE A 75 -16.12 0.49 14.46
N SER A 76 -15.57 -0.72 14.62
CA SER A 76 -16.28 -1.87 15.14
C SER A 76 -15.81 -2.23 16.55
N GLU A 77 -16.66 -2.89 17.31
CA GLU A 77 -16.32 -3.36 18.66
C GLU A 77 -15.18 -4.40 18.65
N ASP A 78 -15.06 -5.18 17.57
CA ASP A 78 -14.00 -6.17 17.41
C ASP A 78 -12.66 -5.55 16.99
N LYS A 79 -12.61 -4.23 16.76
CA LYS A 79 -11.41 -3.48 16.36
C LYS A 79 -10.73 -4.04 15.11
N SER A 80 -11.50 -4.59 14.17
CA SER A 80 -10.98 -5.09 12.90
C SER A 80 -10.86 -3.99 11.85
N GLU A 81 -11.63 -2.92 11.97
CA GLU A 81 -11.65 -1.80 11.04
C GLU A 81 -11.44 -0.49 11.78
N TYR A 82 -10.73 0.42 11.11
CA TYR A 82 -10.33 1.70 11.68
C TYR A 82 -10.65 2.83 10.72
N LYS A 83 -11.04 3.97 11.27
CA LYS A 83 -11.18 5.21 10.49
C LYS A 83 -9.93 6.04 10.68
N ILE A 84 -9.27 6.36 9.55
CA ILE A 84 -8.07 7.21 9.53
C ILE A 84 -8.29 8.27 8.46
N LYS A 85 -8.14 9.54 8.84
CA LYS A 85 -8.32 10.65 7.92
C LYS A 85 -7.02 10.97 7.20
N VAL A 86 -6.93 10.63 5.92
CA VAL A 86 -5.79 10.93 5.04
C VAL A 86 -6.29 11.39 3.68
N ALA A 87 -5.57 12.32 3.07
CA ALA A 87 -5.87 12.81 1.74
C ALA A 87 -5.35 11.83 0.68
N ILE A 88 -6.15 11.58 -0.37
CA ILE A 88 -5.78 10.76 -1.52
C ILE A 88 -5.69 11.66 -2.75
N PRO A 89 -4.51 11.75 -3.41
CA PRO A 89 -4.39 12.51 -4.65
C PRO A 89 -5.23 11.91 -5.78
N GLU A 90 -5.97 12.75 -6.51
CA GLU A 90 -6.83 12.30 -7.60
C GLU A 90 -6.07 11.63 -8.75
N VAL A 91 -4.85 12.09 -9.02
CA VAL A 91 -4.02 11.58 -10.10
C VAL A 91 -3.76 10.08 -10.02
N LEU A 92 -3.85 9.48 -8.83
CA LEU A 92 -3.62 8.05 -8.61
C LEU A 92 -4.78 7.17 -9.09
N LYS A 93 -5.92 7.75 -9.42
CA LYS A 93 -7.13 6.99 -9.82
C LYS A 93 -7.03 6.37 -11.21
N ASP A 94 -6.13 6.85 -12.05
CA ASP A 94 -6.00 6.41 -13.44
C ASP A 94 -4.88 5.37 -13.64
N LEU A 95 -4.30 4.85 -12.59
CA LEU A 95 -3.26 3.83 -12.69
C LEU A 95 -3.84 2.50 -13.22
N PRO A 96 -3.08 1.77 -14.08
CA PRO A 96 -3.57 0.54 -14.69
C PRO A 96 -3.35 -0.71 -13.83
N PHE A 97 -2.99 -0.57 -12.56
CA PHE A 97 -2.73 -1.68 -11.65
C PHE A 97 -3.30 -1.37 -10.26
N PRO A 98 -3.52 -2.39 -9.43
CA PRO A 98 -4.01 -2.18 -8.06
C PRO A 98 -3.08 -1.27 -7.27
N LEU A 99 -3.65 -0.43 -6.43
CA LEU A 99 -2.90 0.50 -5.57
C LEU A 99 -3.47 0.46 -4.16
N CYS A 100 -2.64 0.15 -3.19
CA CYS A 100 -3.01 0.27 -1.78
C CYS A 100 -2.29 1.44 -1.12
N MET A 101 -2.88 1.96 -0.07
CA MET A 101 -2.28 2.95 0.81
C MET A 101 -1.95 2.28 2.14
N VAL A 102 -0.75 2.54 2.64
CA VAL A 102 -0.36 2.15 4.00
C VAL A 102 -0.10 3.41 4.81
N ALA A 103 -0.78 3.54 5.93
CA ALA A 103 -0.59 4.63 6.88
C ALA A 103 0.12 4.09 8.12
N PHE A 104 1.24 4.70 8.50
CA PHE A 104 2.00 4.31 9.68
C PHE A 104 1.81 5.30 10.81
N ASN A 105 1.53 4.76 11.99
CA ASN A 105 1.62 5.50 13.24
C ASN A 105 3.08 5.43 13.73
N MET A 106 3.80 6.54 13.67
CA MET A 106 5.22 6.55 13.95
C MET A 106 5.55 6.53 15.45
N GLU A 107 4.56 6.57 16.32
CA GLU A 107 4.77 6.36 17.76
C GLU A 107 5.03 4.89 18.11
N ASN A 108 4.39 3.95 17.39
CA ASN A 108 4.47 2.52 17.68
C ASN A 108 4.80 1.66 16.47
N ASP A 109 5.01 2.27 15.30
CA ASP A 109 5.31 1.61 14.03
C ASP A 109 4.19 0.70 13.49
N ASP A 110 2.98 0.85 14.01
CA ASP A 110 1.83 0.13 13.47
C ASP A 110 1.44 0.65 12.10
N GLY A 111 1.19 -0.26 11.19
CA GLY A 111 0.73 0.04 9.84
C GLY A 111 -0.74 -0.34 9.65
N TYR A 112 -1.43 0.48 8.87
CA TYR A 112 -2.82 0.28 8.49
C TYR A 112 -2.93 0.44 6.98
N TYR A 113 -3.77 -0.37 6.33
CA TYR A 113 -3.89 -0.30 4.88
C TYR A 113 -5.34 -0.19 4.44
N ARG A 114 -5.51 0.34 3.25
CA ARG A 114 -6.74 0.30 2.46
C ARG A 114 -6.40 0.28 0.99
N TRP A 115 -7.31 -0.18 0.18
CA TRP A 115 -7.18 -0.02 -1.26
C TRP A 115 -7.54 1.41 -1.67
N ILE A 116 -6.77 1.98 -2.59
CA ILE A 116 -7.11 3.17 -3.36
C ILE A 116 -7.75 2.72 -4.67
N LEU A 117 -7.08 1.81 -5.38
CA LEU A 117 -7.60 1.10 -6.54
C LEU A 117 -7.71 -0.38 -6.17
N GLU A 118 -8.91 -0.78 -5.81
CA GLU A 118 -9.17 -2.13 -5.34
C GLU A 118 -9.32 -3.09 -6.51
N PRO A 119 -8.59 -4.22 -6.51
CA PRO A 119 -8.75 -5.23 -7.52
C PRO A 119 -10.06 -5.99 -7.30
N ILE A 120 -11.03 -5.80 -8.20
CA ILE A 120 -12.34 -6.44 -8.13
C ILE A 120 -12.45 -7.49 -9.23
N VAL A 121 -12.83 -8.69 -8.83
CA VAL A 121 -13.10 -9.81 -9.73
C VAL A 121 -14.60 -10.01 -9.80
N GLY A 122 -15.18 -9.73 -10.96
CA GLY A 122 -16.58 -10.00 -11.23
C GLY A 122 -16.78 -11.36 -11.92
N PRO A 123 -18.04 -11.77 -12.17
CA PRO A 123 -18.29 -13.05 -12.84
C PRO A 123 -17.77 -13.09 -14.28
N ASP A 124 -17.84 -11.96 -14.99
CA ASP A 124 -17.47 -11.88 -16.42
C ASP A 124 -16.38 -10.86 -16.71
N ASP A 125 -15.90 -10.12 -15.70
CA ASP A 125 -14.93 -9.04 -15.89
C ASP A 125 -14.02 -8.87 -14.67
N VAL A 126 -13.01 -8.02 -14.84
CA VAL A 126 -12.22 -7.47 -13.75
C VAL A 126 -12.18 -5.95 -13.88
N ASN A 127 -12.11 -5.26 -12.77
CA ASN A 127 -11.91 -3.82 -12.76
C ASN A 127 -11.09 -3.37 -11.55
N LEU A 128 -10.69 -2.10 -11.57
CA LEU A 128 -10.06 -1.44 -10.43
C LEU A 128 -11.07 -0.43 -9.88
N SER A 129 -11.62 -0.71 -8.71
CA SER A 129 -12.63 0.12 -8.09
C SER A 129 -11.97 1.20 -7.24
N THR A 130 -12.36 2.46 -7.47
CA THR A 130 -11.95 3.57 -6.62
C THR A 130 -12.69 3.49 -5.30
N ASN A 131 -11.96 3.30 -4.22
CA ASN A 131 -12.55 3.25 -2.89
C ASN A 131 -12.53 4.65 -2.27
N THR A 132 -13.71 5.17 -1.93
CA THR A 132 -13.88 6.50 -1.32
C THR A 132 -14.09 6.44 0.20
N ARG A 133 -14.15 5.25 0.78
CA ARG A 133 -14.36 5.07 2.22
C ARG A 133 -13.05 5.14 2.97
N ASP A 134 -12.99 5.93 4.04
CA ASP A 134 -11.80 6.10 4.89
C ASP A 134 -11.69 4.95 5.91
N VAL A 135 -11.86 3.72 5.46
CA VAL A 135 -11.81 2.53 6.30
C VAL A 135 -10.53 1.77 6.05
N PHE A 136 -9.77 1.57 7.12
CA PHE A 136 -8.48 0.88 7.10
C PHE A 136 -8.56 -0.40 7.92
N LYS A 137 -7.72 -1.35 7.57
CA LYS A 137 -7.44 -2.54 8.38
C LYS A 137 -6.01 -2.49 8.85
N LYS A 138 -5.73 -3.06 10.01
CA LYS A 138 -4.35 -3.16 10.49
C LYS A 138 -3.56 -4.09 9.57
N LEU A 139 -2.37 -3.65 9.16
CA LEU A 139 -1.48 -4.44 8.31
C LEU A 139 -0.79 -5.52 9.15
N THR A 140 -1.29 -6.73 9.05
CA THR A 140 -0.76 -7.91 9.72
C THR A 140 -0.24 -8.90 8.67
N LYS A 141 0.39 -9.97 9.12
CA LYS A 141 0.81 -11.06 8.23
C LYS A 141 -0.38 -11.67 7.49
N GLU A 142 -1.49 -11.87 8.19
CA GLU A 142 -2.72 -12.44 7.64
C GLU A 142 -3.34 -11.49 6.60
N GLU A 143 -3.39 -10.20 6.89
CA GLU A 143 -3.91 -9.22 5.95
C GLU A 143 -3.01 -9.06 4.73
N LEU A 144 -1.70 -9.17 4.89
CA LEU A 144 -0.78 -9.17 3.75
C LEU A 144 -1.05 -10.36 2.82
N ASN A 145 -1.35 -11.53 3.37
CA ASN A 145 -1.73 -12.70 2.57
C ASN A 145 -3.00 -12.42 1.77
N ILE A 146 -3.99 -11.76 2.37
CA ILE A 146 -5.23 -11.37 1.70
C ILE A 146 -4.96 -10.40 0.55
N ILE A 147 -4.11 -9.40 0.77
CA ILE A 147 -3.73 -8.43 -0.26
C ILE A 147 -3.14 -9.14 -1.47
N VAL A 148 -2.16 -10.00 -1.26
CA VAL A 148 -1.46 -10.70 -2.35
C VAL A 148 -2.40 -11.67 -3.07
N GLU A 149 -3.29 -12.35 -2.34
CA GLU A 149 -4.29 -13.24 -2.94
C GLU A 149 -5.26 -12.47 -3.84
N GLN A 150 -5.75 -11.31 -3.38
CA GLN A 150 -6.62 -10.45 -4.19
C GLN A 150 -5.93 -10.00 -5.48
N VAL A 151 -4.67 -9.61 -5.40
CA VAL A 151 -3.86 -9.21 -6.57
C VAL A 151 -3.72 -10.39 -7.53
N ASN A 152 -3.35 -11.57 -7.04
CA ASN A 152 -3.18 -12.76 -7.87
C ASN A 152 -4.47 -13.16 -8.58
N GLN A 153 -5.59 -13.19 -7.86
CA GLN A 153 -6.89 -13.55 -8.42
C GLN A 153 -7.33 -12.58 -9.52
N TRP A 154 -7.06 -11.29 -9.32
CA TRP A 154 -7.39 -10.26 -10.31
C TRP A 154 -6.61 -10.47 -11.61
N TYR A 155 -5.31 -10.71 -11.53
CA TYR A 155 -4.47 -10.96 -12.71
C TYR A 155 -4.81 -12.29 -13.39
N GLU A 156 -5.09 -13.33 -12.61
CA GLU A 156 -5.49 -14.63 -13.16
C GLU A 156 -6.80 -14.52 -13.96
N LYS A 157 -7.79 -13.84 -13.40
CA LYS A 157 -9.06 -13.64 -14.10
C LYS A 157 -8.86 -12.78 -15.35
N ARG A 158 -8.09 -11.70 -15.24
CA ARG A 158 -7.78 -10.81 -16.36
C ARG A 158 -7.12 -11.56 -17.52
N SER A 159 -6.18 -12.45 -17.25
CA SER A 159 -5.49 -13.21 -18.29
C SER A 159 -6.42 -14.18 -19.03
N LYS A 160 -7.45 -14.67 -18.36
CA LYS A 160 -8.45 -15.56 -18.96
C LYS A 160 -9.46 -14.82 -19.84
N LEU A 161 -9.56 -13.50 -19.71
CA LEU A 161 -10.47 -12.66 -20.50
C LEU A 161 -9.83 -12.15 -21.79
N CYS A 162 -8.53 -12.33 -21.94
CA CYS A 162 -7.78 -11.88 -23.13
C CYS A 162 -7.72 -12.98 -24.20
#